data_b2991c15bc6c85c5222d31020d36c861
#
_entry.id   b2991c15bc6c85c5222d31020d36c861
#
_cell.length_a   1.000
_cell.length_b   1.000
_cell.length_c   1.000
_cell.angle_alpha   90.00
_cell.angle_beta   90.00
_cell.angle_gamma   90.00
#
_symmetry.space_group_name_H-M   'P 1'
#
loop_
_entity.id
_entity.type
_entity.pdbx_description
1 polymer ?
#
loop_
_entity_poly.entity_id
_entity_poly.type
_entity_poly.pdbx_seq_one_letter_code
_entity_poly.pdbx_strand_id
1 'polypeptide(L)'
;VDGGDNSFMDIEIDPDEFKVLLFTSGTTAKSKGVMLCNRNLAENINAVSAYVNLKEEDRLFSVLPLHHTYESTIGFLLPFAVGTSIAICQGLKYIVPNMQETHPTALLAVPILVETLYKRITATIKKSKKDGLVNSMIHVTNALKTVGVDIKRKVFSEIHDNLGGKLRIIVSAAAPIDAKVGKWVQDIGIMFLQGYGLTETAPIAALTPEFNPKVGSAGKPVISAKAKVYNPNENGEGEILLCTPTLMLGYYEDEEATNEAIEIIDGERWFHSGD
;
A
#
# COMPACT_ATOMS: atom_id res chain seq x y z
N VAL A 1 -3.06 30.36 -6.61
CA VAL A 1 -2.22 30.84 -5.50
C VAL A 1 -1.17 31.79 -6.08
N ASP A 2 -1.56 33.02 -6.36
CA ASP A 2 -0.64 34.03 -6.92
C ASP A 2 -0.08 34.96 -5.83
N GLY A 3 0.43 34.36 -4.74
CA GLY A 3 0.95 35.12 -3.59
C GLY A 3 2.34 35.70 -3.77
N GLY A 4 3.03 35.40 -4.84
CA GLY A 4 4.30 36.01 -5.22
C GLY A 4 5.54 35.68 -4.35
N ASP A 5 5.38 34.92 -3.28
CA ASP A 5 6.52 34.44 -2.48
C ASP A 5 6.97 33.07 -2.97
N ASN A 6 8.08 33.04 -3.69
CA ASN A 6 8.73 31.82 -4.19
C ASN A 6 10.02 31.48 -3.42
N SER A 7 10.24 32.10 -2.26
CA SER A 7 11.47 31.91 -1.46
C SER A 7 11.72 30.43 -1.08
N PHE A 8 10.65 29.64 -0.99
CA PHE A 8 10.76 28.19 -0.75
C PHE A 8 11.45 27.41 -1.88
N MET A 9 11.47 27.97 -3.12
CA MET A 9 12.16 27.35 -4.26
C MET A 9 13.68 27.50 -4.18
N ASP A 10 14.15 28.48 -3.39
CA ASP A 10 15.58 28.78 -3.23
C ASP A 10 16.18 27.99 -2.04
N ILE A 11 15.37 27.21 -1.33
CA ILE A 11 15.83 26.40 -0.20
C ILE A 11 16.62 25.20 -0.75
N GLU A 12 17.90 25.14 -0.42
CA GLU A 12 18.73 23.98 -0.70
C GLU A 12 18.33 22.82 0.24
N ILE A 13 17.94 21.69 -0.35
CA ILE A 13 17.52 20.49 0.40
C ILE A 13 18.65 19.47 0.35
N ASP A 14 19.21 19.14 1.50
CA ASP A 14 20.06 17.96 1.63
C ASP A 14 19.17 16.68 1.60
N PRO A 15 19.30 15.83 0.58
CA PRO A 15 18.49 14.62 0.46
C PRO A 15 18.77 13.61 1.56
N ASP A 16 19.93 13.61 2.16
CA ASP A 16 20.38 12.64 3.15
C ASP A 16 20.24 13.15 4.61
N GLU A 17 19.78 14.39 4.79
CA GLU A 17 19.52 14.93 6.11
C GLU A 17 18.35 14.21 6.79
N PHE A 18 18.54 13.80 8.06
CA PHE A 18 17.49 13.24 8.90
C PHE A 18 16.30 14.19 9.03
N LYS A 19 15.10 13.70 8.69
CA LYS A 19 13.87 14.53 8.69
C LYS A 19 12.71 13.93 9.47
N VAL A 20 12.59 12.60 9.51
CA VAL A 20 11.43 11.94 10.10
C VAL A 20 11.89 10.86 11.09
N LEU A 21 11.35 10.93 12.31
CA LEU A 21 11.51 9.91 13.33
C LEU A 21 10.18 9.19 13.55
N LEU A 22 10.16 7.88 13.34
CA LEU A 22 8.98 7.04 13.54
C LEU A 22 9.29 5.90 14.48
N PHE A 23 8.44 5.72 15.48
CA PHE A 23 8.60 4.64 16.44
C PHE A 23 7.85 3.39 15.99
N THR A 24 8.56 2.26 16.00
CA THR A 24 7.97 0.93 15.76
C THR A 24 7.87 0.18 17.08
N SER A 25 6.79 -0.58 17.26
CA SER A 25 6.69 -1.56 18.32
C SER A 25 7.52 -2.78 17.93
N GLY A 26 8.84 -2.74 18.16
CA GLY A 26 9.71 -3.87 17.89
C GLY A 26 9.26 -5.15 18.60
N THR A 27 9.74 -6.30 18.14
CA THR A 27 9.55 -7.62 18.78
C THR A 27 10.15 -7.68 20.20
N THR A 28 11.02 -6.74 20.54
CA THR A 28 11.59 -6.51 21.88
C THR A 28 10.79 -5.45 22.64
N ALA A 29 10.76 -5.51 23.96
CA ALA A 29 9.95 -4.67 24.85
C ALA A 29 10.17 -3.13 24.73
N LYS A 30 11.11 -2.67 23.91
CA LYS A 30 11.40 -1.25 23.66
C LYS A 30 11.05 -0.87 22.24
N SER A 31 10.29 0.21 22.08
CA SER A 31 10.06 0.84 20.75
C SER A 31 11.37 1.37 20.18
N LYS A 32 11.66 1.09 18.91
CA LYS A 32 12.82 1.60 18.20
C LYS A 32 12.41 2.82 17.36
N GLY A 33 13.20 3.89 17.39
CA GLY A 33 13.00 5.08 16.58
C GLY A 33 13.68 4.94 15.22
N VAL A 34 12.91 4.76 14.17
CA VAL A 34 13.42 4.66 12.78
C VAL A 34 13.70 6.05 12.24
N MET A 35 14.93 6.31 11.82
CA MET A 35 15.35 7.59 11.22
C MET A 35 15.26 7.54 9.69
N LEU A 36 14.43 8.41 9.11
CA LEU A 36 14.29 8.54 7.66
C LEU A 36 14.76 9.92 7.19
N CYS A 37 15.36 9.96 6.01
CA CYS A 37 15.77 11.19 5.31
C CYS A 37 14.85 11.49 4.12
N ASN A 38 15.04 12.68 3.51
CA ASN A 38 14.28 13.09 2.33
C ASN A 38 14.41 12.10 1.19
N ARG A 39 15.62 11.57 0.93
CA ARG A 39 15.88 10.56 -0.11
C ARG A 39 15.03 9.31 0.09
N ASN A 40 14.93 8.79 1.31
CA ASN A 40 14.16 7.57 1.57
C ASN A 40 12.69 7.73 1.15
N LEU A 41 12.08 8.88 1.51
CA LEU A 41 10.68 9.17 1.19
C LEU A 41 10.48 9.40 -0.31
N ALA A 42 11.32 10.22 -0.95
CA ALA A 42 11.24 10.54 -2.37
C ALA A 42 11.43 9.30 -3.26
N GLU A 43 12.45 8.47 -2.96
CA GLU A 43 12.70 7.23 -3.69
C GLU A 43 11.53 6.24 -3.54
N ASN A 44 10.89 6.16 -2.35
CA ASN A 44 9.74 5.30 -2.17
C ASN A 44 8.53 5.79 -2.97
N ILE A 45 8.27 7.10 -3.00
CA ILE A 45 7.23 7.72 -3.82
C ILE A 45 7.46 7.39 -5.30
N ASN A 46 8.67 7.60 -5.81
CA ASN A 46 9.03 7.32 -7.19
C ASN A 46 8.86 5.82 -7.53
N ALA A 47 9.34 4.95 -6.64
CA ALA A 47 9.27 3.51 -6.83
C ALA A 47 7.83 2.99 -6.86
N VAL A 48 6.95 3.49 -5.98
CA VAL A 48 5.53 3.12 -5.96
C VAL A 48 4.79 3.69 -7.17
N SER A 49 5.09 4.91 -7.60
CA SER A 49 4.49 5.54 -8.78
C SER A 49 4.73 4.75 -10.08
N ALA A 50 5.84 4.01 -10.16
CA ALA A 50 6.11 3.13 -11.30
C ALA A 50 5.25 1.85 -11.31
N TYR A 51 4.66 1.48 -10.18
CA TYR A 51 3.83 0.27 -10.02
C TYR A 51 2.34 0.58 -9.97
N VAL A 52 1.96 1.78 -9.50
CA VAL A 52 0.58 2.24 -9.33
C VAL A 52 0.41 3.58 -10.01
N ASN A 53 -0.39 3.61 -11.07
CA ASN A 53 -0.65 4.81 -11.84
C ASN A 53 -1.78 5.64 -11.19
N LEU A 54 -1.41 6.49 -10.23
CA LEU A 54 -2.30 7.54 -9.72
C LEU A 54 -2.19 8.78 -10.59
N LYS A 55 -3.32 9.46 -10.80
CA LYS A 55 -3.46 10.62 -11.67
C LYS A 55 -4.10 11.80 -10.92
N GLU A 56 -4.02 13.00 -11.49
CA GLU A 56 -4.63 14.20 -10.92
C GLU A 56 -6.15 14.07 -10.70
N GLU A 57 -6.85 13.36 -11.60
CA GLU A 57 -8.29 13.12 -11.48
C GLU A 57 -8.65 12.08 -10.42
N ASP A 58 -7.69 11.36 -9.89
CA ASP A 58 -7.91 10.39 -8.82
C ASP A 58 -8.19 11.09 -7.47
N ARG A 59 -8.80 10.35 -6.58
CA ARG A 59 -9.00 10.73 -5.18
C ARG A 59 -8.64 9.57 -4.28
N LEU A 60 -7.62 9.77 -3.45
CA LEU A 60 -7.24 8.79 -2.46
C LEU A 60 -8.11 8.93 -1.21
N PHE A 61 -8.58 7.81 -0.66
CA PHE A 61 -9.27 7.77 0.63
C PHE A 61 -8.29 7.46 1.74
N SER A 62 -8.01 8.47 2.57
CA SER A 62 -7.12 8.40 3.72
C SER A 62 -7.88 7.93 4.95
N VAL A 63 -7.57 6.75 5.46
CA VAL A 63 -8.26 6.10 6.58
C VAL A 63 -7.32 5.56 7.64
N LEU A 64 -6.05 5.39 7.29
CA LEU A 64 -5.03 4.90 8.20
C LEU A 64 -4.40 6.06 9.00
N PRO A 65 -3.76 5.77 10.15
CA PRO A 65 -3.12 6.82 10.94
C PRO A 65 -1.91 7.44 10.22
N LEU A 66 -1.86 8.77 10.09
CA LEU A 66 -0.76 9.50 9.46
C LEU A 66 0.61 9.35 10.15
N HIS A 67 0.63 8.88 11.40
CA HIS A 67 1.90 8.60 12.08
C HIS A 67 2.55 7.27 11.68
N HIS A 68 1.91 6.48 10.82
CA HIS A 68 2.51 5.31 10.19
C HIS A 68 3.06 5.66 8.80
N THR A 69 4.28 5.18 8.47
CA THR A 69 4.93 5.42 7.17
C THR A 69 4.05 5.08 5.98
N TYR A 70 3.26 4.02 6.07
CA TYR A 70 2.39 3.60 4.97
C TYR A 70 1.37 4.68 4.61
N GLU A 71 0.75 5.31 5.59
CA GLU A 71 -0.21 6.41 5.34
C GLU A 71 0.52 7.72 5.05
N SER A 72 1.56 8.09 5.82
CA SER A 72 2.25 9.36 5.61
C SER A 72 2.97 9.44 4.27
N THR A 73 3.66 8.38 3.85
CA THR A 73 4.40 8.41 2.58
C THR A 73 3.49 8.12 1.38
N ILE A 74 2.73 7.02 1.43
CA ILE A 74 1.95 6.56 0.27
C ILE A 74 0.53 7.14 0.27
N GLY A 75 -0.04 7.38 1.45
CA GLY A 75 -1.41 7.94 1.58
C GLY A 75 -1.45 9.47 1.54
N PHE A 76 -0.34 10.15 1.81
CA PHE A 76 -0.30 11.61 1.87
C PHE A 76 0.74 12.22 0.92
N LEU A 77 2.02 11.89 1.07
CA LEU A 77 3.08 12.53 0.26
C LEU A 77 3.00 12.13 -1.22
N LEU A 78 2.74 10.86 -1.54
CA LEU A 78 2.60 10.41 -2.92
C LEU A 78 1.44 11.12 -3.66
N PRO A 79 0.20 11.17 -3.14
CA PRO A 79 -0.87 11.97 -3.75
C PRO A 79 -0.48 13.42 -3.96
N PHE A 80 0.21 14.02 -3.00
CA PHE A 80 0.70 15.40 -3.11
C PHE A 80 1.69 15.57 -4.27
N ALA A 81 2.62 14.63 -4.43
CA ALA A 81 3.62 14.65 -5.48
C ALA A 81 3.04 14.48 -6.90
N VAL A 82 1.91 13.76 -7.03
CA VAL A 82 1.27 13.50 -8.35
C VAL A 82 0.01 14.34 -8.59
N GLY A 83 -0.34 15.27 -7.67
CA GLY A 83 -1.50 16.14 -7.81
C GLY A 83 -2.86 15.47 -7.53
N THR A 84 -2.87 14.26 -6.98
CA THR A 84 -4.08 13.52 -6.61
C THR A 84 -4.74 14.14 -5.38
N SER A 85 -6.06 14.30 -5.37
CA SER A 85 -6.80 14.79 -4.21
C SER A 85 -6.90 13.73 -3.10
N ILE A 86 -6.97 14.17 -1.83
CA ILE A 86 -7.09 13.29 -0.66
C ILE A 86 -8.41 13.55 0.04
N ALA A 87 -9.20 12.49 0.29
CA ALA A 87 -10.39 12.52 1.11
C ALA A 87 -10.08 11.88 2.47
N ILE A 88 -10.09 12.68 3.53
CA ILE A 88 -9.77 12.22 4.89
C ILE A 88 -11.02 11.64 5.55
N CYS A 89 -10.93 10.40 6.04
CA CYS A 89 -12.00 9.73 6.75
C CYS A 89 -12.17 10.28 8.17
N GLN A 90 -13.40 10.59 8.56
CA GLN A 90 -13.74 11.11 9.89
C GLN A 90 -13.63 10.07 11.02
N GLY A 91 -13.34 8.82 10.68
CA GLY A 91 -13.16 7.71 11.61
C GLY A 91 -13.78 6.40 11.11
N LEU A 92 -13.41 5.28 11.72
CA LEU A 92 -13.74 3.94 11.23
C LEU A 92 -15.26 3.69 11.02
N LYS A 93 -16.12 4.27 11.85
CA LYS A 93 -17.58 4.14 11.70
C LYS A 93 -18.14 4.91 10.51
N TYR A 94 -17.39 5.88 9.97
CA TYR A 94 -17.82 6.74 8.87
C TYR A 94 -17.21 6.33 7.50
N ILE A 95 -16.48 5.22 7.43
CA ILE A 95 -15.80 4.79 6.20
C ILE A 95 -16.78 4.75 5.02
N VAL A 96 -17.87 3.98 5.12
CA VAL A 96 -18.83 3.86 4.01
C VAL A 96 -19.56 5.18 3.72
N PRO A 97 -20.11 5.90 4.72
CA PRO A 97 -20.69 7.24 4.47
C PRO A 97 -19.72 8.22 3.79
N ASN A 98 -18.48 8.31 4.29
CA ASN A 98 -17.51 9.22 3.68
C ASN A 98 -17.05 8.76 2.28
N MET A 99 -16.96 7.45 2.00
CA MET A 99 -16.72 6.96 0.64
C MET A 99 -17.85 7.34 -0.31
N GLN A 100 -19.10 7.24 0.14
CA GLN A 100 -20.28 7.64 -0.65
C GLN A 100 -20.34 9.14 -0.91
N GLU A 101 -19.91 9.96 0.05
CA GLU A 101 -19.87 11.42 -0.04
C GLU A 101 -18.72 11.90 -0.94
N THR A 102 -17.52 11.30 -0.78
CA THR A 102 -16.30 11.80 -1.42
C THR A 102 -15.95 11.11 -2.73
N HIS A 103 -16.59 9.97 -3.05
CA HIS A 103 -16.41 9.20 -4.28
C HIS A 103 -14.92 8.91 -4.60
N PRO A 104 -14.15 8.26 -3.69
CA PRO A 104 -12.75 8.00 -3.91
C PRO A 104 -12.53 6.99 -5.05
N THR A 105 -11.39 7.11 -5.71
CA THR A 105 -10.96 6.20 -6.78
C THR A 105 -9.92 5.20 -6.31
N ALA A 106 -9.17 5.54 -5.26
CA ALA A 106 -8.11 4.73 -4.68
C ALA A 106 -8.27 4.62 -3.15
N LEU A 107 -7.93 3.45 -2.60
CA LEU A 107 -7.95 3.17 -1.17
C LEU A 107 -6.65 2.49 -0.76
N LEU A 108 -5.92 3.08 0.19
CA LEU A 108 -4.91 2.37 0.96
C LEU A 108 -5.58 1.66 2.13
N ALA A 109 -5.24 0.38 2.33
CA ALA A 109 -5.89 -0.43 3.33
C ALA A 109 -4.90 -1.37 4.03
N VAL A 110 -5.26 -1.78 5.23
CA VAL A 110 -4.72 -2.96 5.89
C VAL A 110 -5.72 -4.11 5.72
N PRO A 111 -5.28 -5.38 5.79
CA PRO A 111 -6.12 -6.55 5.55
C PRO A 111 -7.45 -6.53 6.31
N ILE A 112 -7.41 -6.22 7.61
CA ILE A 112 -8.62 -6.18 8.46
C ILE A 112 -9.70 -5.22 7.94
N LEU A 113 -9.32 -4.13 7.30
CA LEU A 113 -10.25 -3.18 6.70
C LEU A 113 -10.94 -3.80 5.47
N VAL A 114 -10.15 -4.36 4.55
CA VAL A 114 -10.68 -5.00 3.33
C VAL A 114 -11.58 -6.19 3.68
N GLU A 115 -11.14 -7.03 4.62
CA GLU A 115 -11.93 -8.17 5.09
C GLU A 115 -13.24 -7.73 5.77
N THR A 116 -13.21 -6.61 6.50
CA THR A 116 -14.42 -6.06 7.13
C THR A 116 -15.41 -5.56 6.08
N LEU A 117 -14.95 -4.85 5.06
CA LEU A 117 -15.76 -4.43 3.93
C LEU A 117 -16.34 -5.65 3.18
N TYR A 118 -15.51 -6.64 2.87
CA TYR A 118 -15.92 -7.90 2.27
C TYR A 118 -17.01 -8.60 3.07
N LYS A 119 -16.80 -8.80 4.38
CA LYS A 119 -17.77 -9.45 5.28
C LYS A 119 -19.11 -8.70 5.31
N ARG A 120 -19.09 -7.36 5.39
CA ARG A 120 -20.32 -6.54 5.40
C ARG A 120 -21.09 -6.66 4.08
N ILE A 121 -20.40 -6.53 2.95
CA ILE A 121 -21.02 -6.59 1.62
C ILE A 121 -21.61 -7.98 1.37
N THR A 122 -20.83 -9.04 1.61
CA THR A 122 -21.28 -10.42 1.40
C THR A 122 -22.41 -10.82 2.34
N ALA A 123 -22.42 -10.34 3.59
CA ALA A 123 -23.55 -10.53 4.51
C ALA A 123 -24.84 -9.86 3.98
N THR A 124 -24.74 -8.66 3.41
CA THR A 124 -25.88 -7.96 2.81
C THR A 124 -26.41 -8.70 1.58
N ILE A 125 -25.52 -9.17 0.71
CA ILE A 125 -25.87 -10.00 -0.46
C ILE A 125 -26.60 -11.27 -0.02
N LYS A 126 -26.08 -11.97 0.99
CA LYS A 126 -26.69 -13.20 1.53
C LYS A 126 -28.06 -12.93 2.15
N LYS A 127 -28.18 -11.83 2.93
CA LYS A 127 -29.48 -11.43 3.52
C LYS A 127 -30.52 -11.14 2.45
N SER A 128 -30.11 -10.61 1.31
CA SER A 128 -30.97 -10.32 0.15
C SER A 128 -31.22 -11.57 -0.72
N LYS A 129 -30.70 -12.74 -0.36
CA LYS A 129 -30.80 -14.00 -1.11
C LYS A 129 -30.25 -13.90 -2.55
N LYS A 130 -29.29 -12.99 -2.77
CA LYS A 130 -28.65 -12.74 -4.09
C LYS A 130 -27.30 -13.45 -4.24
N ASP A 131 -26.83 -14.20 -3.25
CA ASP A 131 -25.50 -14.86 -3.22
C ASP A 131 -25.29 -15.82 -4.41
N GLY A 132 -26.24 -16.66 -4.73
CA GLY A 132 -26.18 -17.54 -5.90
C GLY A 132 -26.09 -16.76 -7.22
N LEU A 133 -26.86 -15.68 -7.35
CA LEU A 133 -26.83 -14.81 -8.52
C LEU A 133 -25.46 -14.11 -8.67
N VAL A 134 -24.95 -13.50 -7.59
CA VAL A 134 -23.65 -12.82 -7.58
C VAL A 134 -22.53 -13.79 -7.96
N ASN A 135 -22.50 -15.00 -7.39
CA ASN A 135 -21.51 -16.02 -7.75
C ASN A 135 -21.59 -16.42 -9.22
N SER A 136 -22.79 -16.65 -9.75
CA SER A 136 -22.97 -16.94 -11.17
C SER A 136 -22.48 -15.79 -12.06
N MET A 137 -22.79 -14.55 -11.70
CA MET A 137 -22.32 -13.36 -12.44
C MET A 137 -20.80 -13.21 -12.38
N ILE A 138 -20.14 -13.54 -11.27
CA ILE A 138 -18.68 -13.57 -11.18
C ILE A 138 -18.09 -14.54 -12.21
N HIS A 139 -18.63 -15.76 -12.32
CA HIS A 139 -18.18 -16.73 -13.32
C HIS A 139 -18.37 -16.22 -14.77
N VAL A 140 -19.53 -15.65 -15.06
CA VAL A 140 -19.84 -15.11 -16.40
C VAL A 140 -18.93 -13.95 -16.75
N THR A 141 -18.76 -12.97 -15.85
CA THR A 141 -17.94 -11.79 -16.11
C THR A 141 -16.44 -12.14 -16.19
N ASN A 142 -15.98 -13.13 -15.43
CA ASN A 142 -14.62 -13.66 -15.54
C ASN A 142 -14.40 -14.32 -16.91
N ALA A 143 -15.34 -15.14 -17.39
CA ALA A 143 -15.27 -15.77 -18.70
C ALA A 143 -15.28 -14.71 -19.83
N LEU A 144 -16.11 -13.67 -19.75
CA LEU A 144 -16.13 -12.56 -20.71
C LEU A 144 -14.81 -11.79 -20.73
N LYS A 145 -14.20 -11.59 -19.56
CA LYS A 145 -12.89 -10.90 -19.47
C LYS A 145 -11.78 -11.66 -20.21
N THR A 146 -11.82 -12.99 -20.27
CA THR A 146 -10.81 -13.77 -21.03
C THR A 146 -10.86 -13.51 -22.54
N VAL A 147 -12.01 -13.07 -23.07
CA VAL A 147 -12.19 -12.68 -24.48
C VAL A 147 -12.18 -11.15 -24.68
N GLY A 148 -11.64 -10.41 -23.70
CA GLY A 148 -11.43 -8.96 -23.79
C GLY A 148 -12.64 -8.09 -23.43
N VAL A 149 -13.75 -8.68 -22.95
CA VAL A 149 -14.96 -7.96 -22.58
C VAL A 149 -15.06 -7.83 -21.04
N ASP A 150 -14.74 -6.65 -20.51
CA ASP A 150 -14.85 -6.39 -19.05
C ASP A 150 -16.10 -5.54 -18.75
N ILE A 151 -17.13 -6.19 -18.21
CA ILE A 151 -18.40 -5.57 -17.81
C ILE A 151 -18.63 -5.62 -16.29
N LYS A 152 -17.62 -6.01 -15.50
CA LYS A 152 -17.74 -6.24 -14.07
C LYS A 152 -18.33 -5.02 -13.33
N ARG A 153 -17.80 -3.82 -13.58
CA ARG A 153 -18.29 -2.61 -12.91
C ARG A 153 -19.77 -2.33 -13.18
N LYS A 154 -20.25 -2.63 -14.40
CA LYS A 154 -21.67 -2.48 -14.76
C LYS A 154 -22.53 -3.53 -14.06
N VAL A 155 -22.10 -4.80 -14.04
CA VAL A 155 -22.82 -5.91 -13.43
C VAL A 155 -22.89 -5.76 -11.91
N PHE A 156 -21.82 -5.29 -11.28
CA PHE A 156 -21.73 -5.12 -9.81
C PHE A 156 -21.91 -3.67 -9.36
N SER A 157 -22.64 -2.84 -10.13
CA SER A 157 -22.83 -1.41 -9.84
C SER A 157 -23.37 -1.17 -8.42
N GLU A 158 -24.35 -1.95 -7.95
CA GLU A 158 -24.90 -1.84 -6.59
C GLU A 158 -23.81 -1.99 -5.50
N ILE A 159 -22.81 -2.85 -5.73
CA ILE A 159 -21.66 -3.02 -4.81
C ILE A 159 -20.73 -1.80 -4.92
N HIS A 160 -20.46 -1.34 -6.14
CA HIS A 160 -19.62 -0.17 -6.36
C HIS A 160 -20.23 1.09 -5.75
N ASP A 161 -21.54 1.29 -5.88
CA ASP A 161 -22.25 2.46 -5.33
C ASP A 161 -22.13 2.51 -3.80
N ASN A 162 -22.16 1.36 -3.12
CA ASN A 162 -21.90 1.27 -1.69
C ASN A 162 -20.47 1.67 -1.30
N LEU A 163 -19.53 1.61 -2.24
CA LEU A 163 -18.13 2.03 -2.09
C LEU A 163 -17.85 3.41 -2.74
N GLY A 164 -18.87 4.24 -2.94
CA GLY A 164 -18.76 5.56 -3.55
C GLY A 164 -18.80 5.59 -5.08
N GLY A 165 -18.99 4.45 -5.75
CA GLY A 165 -19.20 4.34 -7.20
C GLY A 165 -17.95 4.46 -8.06
N LYS A 166 -16.85 5.07 -7.56
CA LYS A 166 -15.65 5.36 -8.36
C LYS A 166 -14.41 4.56 -7.97
N LEU A 167 -14.46 3.79 -6.88
CA LEU A 167 -13.29 3.04 -6.39
C LEU A 167 -12.80 2.07 -7.47
N ARG A 168 -11.57 2.27 -7.95
CA ARG A 168 -10.96 1.47 -9.02
C ARG A 168 -9.81 0.58 -8.52
N ILE A 169 -9.14 0.99 -7.42
CA ILE A 169 -7.96 0.32 -6.92
C ILE A 169 -7.96 0.29 -5.39
N ILE A 170 -7.59 -0.85 -4.84
CA ILE A 170 -7.28 -1.04 -3.42
C ILE A 170 -5.85 -1.57 -3.33
N VAL A 171 -5.00 -0.92 -2.54
CA VAL A 171 -3.66 -1.40 -2.20
C VAL A 171 -3.68 -1.84 -0.74
N SER A 172 -3.41 -3.11 -0.49
CA SER A 172 -3.38 -3.69 0.86
C SER A 172 -1.94 -4.05 1.24
N ALA A 173 -1.48 -3.58 2.40
CA ALA A 173 -0.15 -3.87 2.93
C ALA A 173 -0.17 -4.01 4.46
N ALA A 174 1.00 -4.17 5.05
CA ALA A 174 1.27 -4.29 6.49
C ALA A 174 0.90 -5.62 7.14
N ALA A 175 0.18 -6.51 6.48
CA ALA A 175 -0.05 -7.90 6.93
C ALA A 175 -0.54 -8.78 5.77
N PRO A 176 -0.45 -10.11 5.88
CA PRO A 176 -1.07 -11.02 4.93
C PRO A 176 -2.60 -10.87 4.90
N ILE A 177 -3.22 -11.06 3.73
CA ILE A 177 -4.67 -11.08 3.55
C ILE A 177 -5.11 -12.44 3.01
N ASP A 178 -6.32 -12.89 3.38
CA ASP A 178 -6.90 -14.08 2.75
C ASP A 178 -7.02 -13.85 1.22
N ALA A 179 -6.37 -14.70 0.45
CA ALA A 179 -6.37 -14.64 -1.01
C ALA A 179 -7.80 -14.69 -1.61
N LYS A 180 -8.76 -15.32 -0.93
CA LYS A 180 -10.16 -15.31 -1.35
C LYS A 180 -10.76 -13.94 -1.35
N VAL A 181 -10.40 -13.10 -0.36
CA VAL A 181 -10.89 -11.73 -0.24
C VAL A 181 -10.31 -10.87 -1.36
N GLY A 182 -9.00 -10.91 -1.57
CA GLY A 182 -8.35 -10.17 -2.66
C GLY A 182 -8.88 -10.59 -4.04
N LYS A 183 -9.06 -11.91 -4.25
CA LYS A 183 -9.67 -12.42 -5.48
C LYS A 183 -11.10 -11.91 -5.66
N TRP A 184 -11.91 -11.93 -4.63
CA TRP A 184 -13.28 -11.43 -4.69
C TRP A 184 -13.33 -9.93 -5.06
N VAL A 185 -12.42 -9.12 -4.52
CA VAL A 185 -12.30 -7.69 -4.90
C VAL A 185 -12.01 -7.55 -6.40
N GLN A 186 -11.11 -8.37 -6.95
CA GLN A 186 -10.85 -8.39 -8.40
C GLN A 186 -12.05 -8.93 -9.20
N ASP A 187 -12.77 -9.89 -8.68
CA ASP A 187 -13.93 -10.51 -9.33
C ASP A 187 -15.08 -9.52 -9.51
N ILE A 188 -15.24 -8.56 -8.60
CA ILE A 188 -16.23 -7.48 -8.73
C ILE A 188 -15.75 -6.28 -9.55
N GLY A 189 -14.52 -6.30 -10.10
CA GLY A 189 -14.00 -5.27 -10.98
C GLY A 189 -13.26 -4.12 -10.30
N ILE A 190 -12.75 -4.33 -9.07
CA ILE A 190 -11.81 -3.42 -8.40
C ILE A 190 -10.42 -4.06 -8.49
N MET A 191 -9.42 -3.29 -8.92
CA MET A 191 -8.04 -3.75 -8.92
C MET A 191 -7.55 -3.92 -7.48
N PHE A 192 -6.98 -5.08 -7.19
CA PHE A 192 -6.44 -5.38 -5.87
C PHE A 192 -4.95 -5.64 -5.94
N LEU A 193 -4.17 -4.80 -5.27
CA LEU A 193 -2.73 -4.89 -5.18
C LEU A 193 -2.31 -5.19 -3.74
N GLN A 194 -1.19 -5.90 -3.61
CA GLN A 194 -0.59 -6.22 -2.32
C GLN A 194 0.82 -5.68 -2.27
N GLY A 195 1.17 -5.02 -1.17
CA GLY A 195 2.48 -4.52 -0.89
C GLY A 195 3.09 -5.15 0.36
N TYR A 196 4.42 -5.15 0.40
CA TYR A 196 5.23 -5.55 1.54
C TYR A 196 6.26 -4.47 1.82
N GLY A 197 6.52 -4.27 3.08
CA GLY A 197 7.55 -3.39 3.56
C GLY A 197 7.43 -3.09 5.04
N LEU A 198 8.38 -2.31 5.53
CA LEU A 198 8.56 -1.98 6.93
C LEU A 198 8.78 -0.48 7.09
N THR A 199 8.65 0.05 8.28
CA THR A 199 8.98 1.45 8.56
C THR A 199 10.42 1.76 8.14
N GLU A 200 11.32 0.81 8.34
CA GLU A 200 12.74 0.85 7.99
C GLU A 200 12.99 0.96 6.47
N THR A 201 11.99 0.68 5.63
CA THR A 201 12.08 0.78 4.16
C THR A 201 11.20 1.89 3.56
N ALA A 202 10.66 2.80 4.35
CA ALA A 202 9.99 4.08 4.06
C ALA A 202 8.71 4.09 3.18
N PRO A 203 7.75 3.17 3.17
CA PRO A 203 7.72 1.85 3.76
C PRO A 203 7.81 0.70 2.75
N ILE A 204 7.53 0.92 1.44
CA ILE A 204 7.28 -0.16 0.46
C ILE A 204 8.60 -0.69 -0.11
N ALA A 205 8.85 -1.98 0.10
CA ALA A 205 9.98 -2.70 -0.46
C ALA A 205 9.58 -3.61 -1.64
N ALA A 206 8.34 -4.14 -1.63
CA ALA A 206 7.79 -4.92 -2.74
C ALA A 206 6.31 -4.59 -2.95
N LEU A 207 5.84 -4.69 -4.20
CA LEU A 207 4.46 -4.38 -4.57
C LEU A 207 4.05 -5.18 -5.80
N THR A 208 2.81 -5.66 -5.85
CA THR A 208 2.24 -6.19 -7.08
C THR A 208 1.95 -5.03 -8.05
N PRO A 209 2.49 -5.07 -9.29
CA PRO A 209 2.28 -3.99 -10.23
C PRO A 209 0.86 -3.99 -10.82
N GLU A 210 0.33 -2.81 -11.13
CA GLU A 210 -1.02 -2.63 -11.70
C GLU A 210 -1.22 -3.39 -13.01
N PHE A 211 -0.17 -3.50 -13.83
CA PHE A 211 -0.23 -4.23 -15.12
C PHE A 211 -0.21 -5.76 -14.98
N ASN A 212 0.14 -6.30 -13.80
CA ASN A 212 0.16 -7.75 -13.54
C ASN A 212 -0.15 -8.04 -12.05
N PRO A 213 -1.37 -7.74 -11.59
CA PRO A 213 -1.75 -7.95 -10.20
C PRO A 213 -1.86 -9.46 -9.90
N LYS A 214 -1.17 -9.91 -8.85
CA LYS A 214 -1.19 -11.30 -8.38
C LYS A 214 -1.63 -11.37 -6.93
N VAL A 215 -2.85 -11.80 -6.69
CA VAL A 215 -3.38 -12.01 -5.34
C VAL A 215 -2.60 -13.13 -4.64
N GLY A 216 -2.35 -12.95 -3.35
CA GLY A 216 -1.58 -13.90 -2.53
C GLY A 216 -0.07 -13.80 -2.69
N SER A 217 0.41 -12.69 -3.30
CA SER A 217 1.83 -12.39 -3.42
C SER A 217 2.09 -10.98 -2.91
N ALA A 218 3.20 -10.78 -2.21
CA ALA A 218 3.69 -9.44 -1.85
C ALA A 218 4.20 -8.63 -3.06
N GLY A 219 4.25 -9.25 -4.23
CA GLY A 219 4.69 -8.62 -5.47
C GLY A 219 6.16 -8.82 -5.78
N LYS A 220 6.72 -7.88 -6.53
CA LYS A 220 8.14 -7.82 -6.87
C LYS A 220 8.80 -6.72 -6.06
N PRO A 221 10.10 -6.82 -5.78
CA PRO A 221 10.85 -5.68 -5.28
C PRO A 221 10.57 -4.45 -6.13
N VAL A 222 10.35 -3.31 -5.50
CA VAL A 222 10.12 -2.05 -6.23
C VAL A 222 11.38 -1.63 -6.99
N ILE A 223 11.25 -0.68 -7.92
CA ILE A 223 12.40 -0.18 -8.69
C ILE A 223 13.51 0.26 -7.73
N SER A 224 14.74 -0.09 -8.06
CA SER A 224 15.96 0.15 -7.26
C SER A 224 16.07 -0.68 -5.97
N ALA A 225 15.09 -1.53 -5.65
CA ALA A 225 15.21 -2.46 -4.54
C ALA A 225 15.69 -3.84 -5.01
N LYS A 226 16.57 -4.43 -4.19
CA LYS A 226 17.00 -5.83 -4.32
C LYS A 226 16.48 -6.60 -3.10
N ALA A 227 16.04 -7.83 -3.33
CA ALA A 227 15.63 -8.73 -2.27
C ALA A 227 16.29 -10.09 -2.48
N LYS A 228 16.71 -10.74 -1.39
CA LYS A 228 17.19 -12.11 -1.41
C LYS A 228 16.70 -12.87 -0.19
N VAL A 229 16.56 -14.18 -0.31
CA VAL A 229 16.31 -15.08 0.82
C VAL A 229 17.64 -15.41 1.46
N TYR A 230 17.77 -15.15 2.76
CA TYR A 230 18.96 -15.42 3.55
C TYR A 230 18.82 -16.75 4.27
N ASN A 231 19.88 -17.56 4.24
CA ASN A 231 19.92 -18.90 4.84
C ASN A 231 18.67 -19.75 4.52
N PRO A 232 18.34 -19.97 3.22
CA PRO A 232 17.15 -20.72 2.85
C PRO A 232 17.25 -22.18 3.34
N ASN A 233 16.13 -22.70 3.86
CA ASN A 233 15.97 -24.12 4.17
C ASN A 233 15.81 -24.97 2.88
N GLU A 234 15.60 -26.28 3.03
CA GLU A 234 15.41 -27.19 1.89
C GLU A 234 14.20 -26.85 1.00
N ASN A 235 13.21 -26.11 1.52
CA ASN A 235 12.04 -25.64 0.77
C ASN A 235 12.28 -24.27 0.12
N GLY A 236 13.44 -23.64 0.31
CA GLY A 236 13.75 -22.30 -0.17
C GLY A 236 13.19 -21.17 0.71
N GLU A 237 12.72 -21.48 1.92
CA GLU A 237 12.23 -20.51 2.89
C GLU A 237 13.37 -20.01 3.78
N GLY A 238 13.43 -18.72 4.02
CA GLY A 238 14.43 -18.09 4.86
C GLY A 238 14.11 -16.63 5.04
N GLU A 239 14.90 -15.92 5.82
CA GLU A 239 14.72 -14.50 6.09
C GLU A 239 14.85 -13.67 4.81
N ILE A 240 14.04 -12.62 4.68
CA ILE A 240 14.12 -11.67 3.56
C ILE A 240 15.15 -10.59 3.89
N LEU A 241 16.23 -10.51 3.09
CA LEU A 241 17.13 -9.37 3.10
C LEU A 241 16.76 -8.38 2.01
N LEU A 242 16.82 -7.09 2.37
CA LEU A 242 16.47 -5.97 1.49
C LEU A 242 17.64 -5.01 1.32
N CYS A 243 17.96 -4.67 0.07
CA CYS A 243 18.88 -3.59 -0.27
C CYS A 243 18.14 -2.57 -1.13
N THR A 244 17.98 -1.35 -0.63
CA THR A 244 17.16 -0.33 -1.29
C THR A 244 17.59 1.07 -0.87
N PRO A 245 17.52 2.09 -1.75
CA PRO A 245 17.78 3.47 -1.39
C PRO A 245 16.75 4.04 -0.41
N THR A 246 15.62 3.34 -0.21
CA THR A 246 14.58 3.72 0.76
C THR A 246 14.90 3.23 2.18
N LEU A 247 16.03 2.51 2.38
CA LEU A 247 16.43 1.99 3.68
C LEU A 247 16.77 3.14 4.64
N MET A 248 16.27 3.05 5.86
CA MET A 248 16.50 4.00 6.96
C MET A 248 17.97 4.36 7.16
N LEU A 249 18.24 5.50 7.78
CA LEU A 249 19.58 5.87 8.23
C LEU A 249 20.07 4.92 9.32
N GLY A 250 19.19 4.54 10.23
CA GLY A 250 19.41 3.66 11.37
C GLY A 250 18.35 3.87 12.43
N TYR A 251 18.51 3.24 13.59
CA TYR A 251 17.68 3.49 14.76
C TYR A 251 18.25 4.64 15.61
N TYR A 252 17.37 5.54 16.04
CA TYR A 252 17.75 6.73 16.81
C TYR A 252 18.34 6.35 18.16
N GLU A 253 19.55 6.84 18.44
CA GLU A 253 20.31 6.55 19.68
C GLU A 253 20.46 5.05 20.01
N ASP A 254 20.46 4.18 18.97
CA ASP A 254 20.57 2.73 19.11
C ASP A 254 21.45 2.15 17.98
N GLU A 255 22.77 2.39 18.12
CA GLU A 255 23.76 1.94 17.15
C GLU A 255 23.89 0.40 17.14
N GLU A 256 23.73 -0.24 18.31
CA GLU A 256 23.78 -1.69 18.43
C GLU A 256 22.66 -2.34 17.60
N ALA A 257 21.41 -1.92 17.79
CA ALA A 257 20.29 -2.42 17.00
C ALA A 257 20.40 -2.06 15.51
N THR A 258 21.03 -0.93 15.18
CA THR A 258 21.28 -0.55 13.78
C THR A 258 22.26 -1.52 13.13
N ASN A 259 23.37 -1.85 13.81
CA ASN A 259 24.39 -2.76 13.32
C ASN A 259 23.91 -4.23 13.27
N GLU A 260 22.99 -4.62 14.14
CA GLU A 260 22.33 -5.93 14.07
C GLU A 260 21.38 -6.03 12.86
N ALA A 261 20.66 -4.95 12.55
CA ALA A 261 19.66 -4.94 11.48
C ALA A 261 20.23 -4.66 10.09
N ILE A 262 21.40 -4.02 9.98
CA ILE A 262 22.00 -3.62 8.69
C ILE A 262 23.39 -4.22 8.56
N GLU A 263 23.53 -5.12 7.57
CA GLU A 263 24.81 -5.74 7.21
C GLU A 263 25.37 -5.12 5.93
N ILE A 264 26.70 -4.96 5.85
CA ILE A 264 27.37 -4.53 4.62
C ILE A 264 27.83 -5.79 3.86
N ILE A 265 27.22 -6.05 2.71
CA ILE A 265 27.55 -7.18 1.83
C ILE A 265 27.96 -6.60 0.48
N ASP A 266 29.19 -6.88 0.04
CA ASP A 266 29.78 -6.40 -1.22
C ASP A 266 29.69 -4.86 -1.38
N GLY A 267 29.81 -4.12 -0.26
CA GLY A 267 29.76 -2.66 -0.22
C GLY A 267 28.34 -2.06 -0.26
N GLU A 268 27.31 -2.89 -0.25
CA GLU A 268 25.89 -2.48 -0.20
C GLU A 268 25.29 -2.73 1.20
N ARG A 269 24.37 -1.84 1.60
CA ARG A 269 23.63 -1.96 2.88
C ARG A 269 22.44 -2.89 2.70
N TRP A 270 22.48 -4.02 3.38
CA TRP A 270 21.40 -5.00 3.41
C TRP A 270 20.72 -5.01 4.77
N PHE A 271 19.41 -4.95 4.74
CA PHE A 271 18.57 -4.93 5.93
C PHE A 271 17.99 -6.32 6.21
N HIS A 272 18.18 -6.79 7.42
CA HIS A 272 17.56 -8.00 7.97
C HIS A 272 16.12 -7.68 8.38
N SER A 273 15.14 -8.18 7.63
CA SER A 273 13.75 -7.86 7.87
C SER A 273 13.14 -8.53 9.09
N GLY A 274 13.67 -9.69 9.45
CA GLY A 274 13.12 -10.57 10.47
C GLY A 274 11.86 -11.35 10.01
N ASP A 275 11.47 -11.25 8.71
CA ASP A 275 10.31 -11.90 8.10
C ASP A 275 10.67 -13.15 7.30
#